data_fe1dbbe3428b1aba83e6a85dfa475afd
#
_entry.id   fe1dbbe3428b1aba83e6a85dfa475afd
#
_cell.length_a   1.000
_cell.length_b   1.000
_cell.length_c   1.000
_cell.angle_alpha   90.00
_cell.angle_beta   90.00
_cell.angle_gamma   90.00
#
_symmetry.space_group_name_H-M   'P 1'
#
loop_
_entity.id
_entity.type
_entity.pdbx_description
1 polymer ?
#
loop_
_entity_poly.entity_id
_entity_poly.type
_entity_poly.pdbx_seq_one_letter_code
_entity_poly.pdbx_strand_id
1 'polypeptide(L)' 'LAIVEVKSRTTLEAALECVSYDQRDRLRRAGRAIAERRPGLKDVFVRLDLIALAPGRWPRHIVDAWRNDGLTA' A
#
# COMPACT_ATOMS: atom_id res chain seq x y z
N LEU A 1 4.72 7.40 -7.22
CA LEU A 1 3.28 7.12 -7.24
C LEU A 1 2.90 6.31 -6.02
N ALA A 2 1.99 6.82 -5.22
CA ALA A 2 1.49 6.11 -4.05
C ALA A 2 0.12 5.50 -4.36
N ILE A 3 -0.01 4.21 -4.12
CA ILE A 3 -1.30 3.51 -4.08
C ILE A 3 -1.65 3.40 -2.61
N VAL A 4 -2.82 3.89 -2.25
CA VAL A 4 -3.24 3.96 -0.85
C VAL A 4 -4.37 2.97 -0.60
N GLU A 5 -4.14 2.02 0.30
CA GLU A 5 -5.15 1.11 0.79
C GLU A 5 -5.68 1.64 2.12
N VAL A 6 -7.00 1.66 2.29
CA VAL A 6 -7.64 2.11 3.53
C VAL A 6 -8.31 0.91 4.19
N LYS A 7 -7.96 0.62 5.44
CA LYS A 7 -8.54 -0.49 6.22
C LYS A 7 -8.97 -0.02 7.59
N SER A 8 -10.15 -0.46 8.00
CA SER A 8 -10.68 -0.19 9.32
C SER A 8 -10.62 -1.49 10.14
N ARG A 9 -9.79 -1.49 11.16
CA ARG A 9 -9.60 -2.64 12.07
C ARG A 9 -9.39 -2.11 13.48
N THR A 10 -9.46 -3.00 14.46
CA THR A 10 -9.28 -2.61 15.86
C THR A 10 -7.82 -2.31 16.21
N THR A 11 -6.87 -2.90 15.49
CA THR A 11 -5.44 -2.67 15.73
C THR A 11 -4.72 -2.39 14.41
N LEU A 12 -3.56 -1.75 14.51
CA LEU A 12 -2.69 -1.53 13.36
C LEU A 12 -2.21 -2.86 12.77
N GLU A 13 -1.84 -3.80 13.63
CA GLU A 13 -1.38 -5.11 13.20
C GLU A 13 -2.44 -5.84 12.39
N ALA A 14 -3.69 -5.80 12.83
CA ALA A 14 -4.81 -6.39 12.10
C ALA A 14 -5.01 -5.72 10.75
N ALA A 15 -4.86 -4.39 10.68
CA ALA A 15 -4.98 -3.67 9.42
C ALA A 15 -3.86 -4.07 8.44
N LEU A 16 -2.63 -4.19 8.92
CA LEU A 16 -1.50 -4.62 8.08
C LEU A 16 -1.67 -6.06 7.59
N GLU A 17 -2.14 -6.95 8.47
CA GLU A 17 -2.28 -8.38 8.16
C GLU A 17 -3.46 -8.70 7.25
N CYS A 18 -4.48 -7.84 7.21
CA CYS A 18 -5.66 -8.12 6.40
C CYS A 18 -5.47 -7.92 4.90
N VAL A 19 -4.37 -7.30 4.49
CA VAL A 19 -4.03 -7.15 3.07
C VAL A 19 -3.03 -8.26 2.72
N SER A 20 -3.49 -9.26 1.97
CA SER A 20 -2.65 -10.40 1.59
C SER A 20 -1.55 -9.99 0.64
N TYR A 21 -0.50 -10.82 0.56
CA TYR A 21 0.57 -10.61 -0.41
C TYR A 21 0.02 -10.52 -1.85
N ASP A 22 -0.93 -11.39 -2.20
CA ASP A 22 -1.52 -11.39 -3.54
C ASP A 22 -2.26 -10.08 -3.83
N GLN A 23 -2.96 -9.53 -2.84
CA GLN A 23 -3.60 -8.22 -2.98
C GLN A 23 -2.57 -7.11 -3.16
N ARG A 24 -1.51 -7.13 -2.35
CA ARG A 24 -0.43 -6.15 -2.46
C ARG A 24 0.25 -6.20 -3.82
N ASP A 25 0.52 -7.41 -4.30
CA ASP A 25 1.12 -7.61 -5.62
C ASP A 25 0.22 -7.06 -6.73
N ARG A 26 -1.07 -7.34 -6.67
CA ARG A 26 -2.03 -6.80 -7.65
C ARG A 26 -2.10 -5.28 -7.62
N LEU A 27 -2.08 -4.69 -6.43
CA LEU A 27 -2.08 -3.23 -6.28
C LEU A 27 -0.81 -2.61 -6.87
N ARG A 28 0.34 -3.23 -6.64
CA ARG A 28 1.61 -2.77 -7.21
C ARG A 28 1.61 -2.85 -8.73
N ARG A 29 1.08 -3.93 -9.28
CA ARG A 29 0.96 -4.09 -10.74
C ARG A 29 0.03 -3.04 -11.34
N ALA A 30 -1.09 -2.79 -10.69
CA ALA A 30 -2.02 -1.74 -11.13
C ALA A 30 -1.36 -0.38 -11.11
N GLY A 31 -0.63 -0.06 -10.05
CA GLY A 31 0.13 1.18 -9.95
C GLY A 31 1.18 1.30 -11.04
N ARG A 32 1.90 0.22 -11.33
CA ARG A 32 2.89 0.20 -12.39
C ARG A 32 2.26 0.45 -13.76
N ALA A 33 1.11 -0.16 -14.02
CA ALA A 33 0.39 0.05 -15.28
C ALA A 33 -0.07 1.50 -15.42
N ILE A 34 -0.56 2.12 -14.35
CA ILE A 34 -0.94 3.54 -14.35
C ILE A 34 0.27 4.42 -14.64
N ALA A 35 1.39 4.16 -13.96
CA ALA A 35 2.61 4.95 -14.14
C ALA A 35 3.12 4.88 -15.57
N GLU A 36 3.09 3.70 -16.17
CA GLU A 36 3.56 3.50 -17.55
C GLU A 36 2.71 4.21 -18.60
N ARG A 37 1.44 4.45 -18.29
CA ARG A 37 0.52 5.16 -19.21
C ARG A 37 0.61 6.67 -19.11
N ARG A 38 1.33 7.20 -18.13
CA ARG A 38 1.38 8.65 -17.89
C ARG A 38 2.75 9.20 -18.25
N PRO A 39 2.83 10.20 -19.17
CA PRO A 39 4.10 10.85 -19.44
C PRO A 39 4.68 11.44 -18.15
N GLY A 40 5.97 11.24 -17.93
CA GLY A 40 6.64 11.73 -16.74
C GLY A 40 6.57 10.81 -15.53
N LEU A 41 5.75 9.74 -15.59
CA LEU A 41 5.66 8.78 -14.49
C LEU A 41 6.24 7.40 -14.82
N LYS A 42 6.79 7.22 -16.01
CA LYS A 42 7.30 5.93 -16.47
C LYS A 42 8.34 5.31 -15.55
N ASP A 43 9.23 6.14 -15.02
CA ASP A 43 10.37 5.69 -14.22
C ASP A 43 10.18 5.93 -12.72
N VAL A 44 9.00 6.33 -12.28
CA VAL A 44 8.74 6.55 -10.86
C VAL A 44 8.52 5.23 -10.14
N PHE A 45 8.92 5.17 -8.88
CA PHE A 45 8.60 4.03 -8.03
C PHE A 45 7.11 4.01 -7.69
N VAL A 46 6.56 2.82 -7.61
CA VAL A 46 5.22 2.60 -7.09
C VAL A 46 5.35 2.21 -5.62
N ARG A 47 4.75 3.02 -4.77
CA ARG A 47 4.77 2.82 -3.33
C ARG A 47 3.38 2.41 -2.88
N LEU A 48 3.30 1.45 -1.96
CA LEU A 48 2.03 1.00 -1.42
C LEU A 48 1.92 1.44 0.04
N ASP A 49 0.96 2.33 0.29
CA ASP A 49 0.73 2.90 1.62
C ASP A 49 -0.55 2.31 2.22
N LEU A 50 -0.63 2.34 3.54
CA LEU A 50 -1.83 1.96 4.27
C LEU A 50 -2.31 3.14 5.10
N ILE A 51 -3.61 3.41 5.05
CA ILE A 51 -4.28 4.26 6.03
C ILE A 51 -5.10 3.34 6.93
N ALA A 52 -4.71 3.26 8.19
CA ALA A 52 -5.37 2.42 9.18
C ALA A 52 -6.33 3.26 10.01
N LEU A 53 -7.59 2.84 10.05
CA LEU A 53 -8.65 3.46 10.84
C LEU A 53 -9.01 2.52 11.98
N ALA A 54 -9.12 3.07 13.18
CA ALA A 54 -9.57 2.33 14.36
C ALA A 54 -10.54 3.16 15.17
N PRO A 55 -11.55 2.55 15.84
CA PRO A 55 -12.51 3.30 16.63
C PRO A 55 -11.82 4.11 17.74
N GLY A 56 -12.20 5.37 17.87
CA GLY A 56 -11.68 6.26 18.91
C GLY A 56 -10.23 6.69 18.76
N ARG A 57 -9.61 6.42 17.63
CA ARG A 57 -8.22 6.78 17.36
C ARG A 57 -8.10 7.62 16.09
N TRP A 58 -7.07 8.45 16.02
CA TRP A 58 -6.77 9.18 14.81
C TRP A 58 -6.34 8.23 13.70
N PRO A 59 -6.70 8.51 12.44
CA PRO A 59 -6.20 7.72 11.31
C PRO A 59 -4.67 7.71 11.29
N ARG A 60 -4.10 6.57 10.95
CA ARG A 60 -2.65 6.42 10.84
C ARG A 60 -2.27 6.13 9.39
N HIS A 61 -1.39 6.95 8.85
CA HIS A 61 -0.86 6.75 7.51
C HIS A 61 0.51 6.08 7.63
N ILE A 62 0.59 4.87 7.10
CA ILE A 62 1.82 4.09 7.09
C ILE A 62 2.38 4.15 5.68
N VAL A 63 3.42 4.93 5.50
CA VAL A 63 4.08 5.08 4.21
C VAL A 63 4.89 3.82 3.92
N ASP A 64 4.75 3.28 2.71
CA ASP A 64 5.46 2.09 2.27
C ASP A 64 5.28 0.94 3.27
N ALA A 65 4.02 0.63 3.57
CA ALA A 65 3.63 -0.21 4.70
C ALA A 65 4.20 -1.64 4.65
N TRP A 66 4.47 -2.15 3.46
CA TRP A 66 4.99 -3.51 3.27
C TRP A 66 6.31 -3.48 2.48
N ARG A 67 7.19 -2.58 2.84
CA ARG A 67 8.47 -2.39 2.14
C ARG A 67 9.36 -3.63 2.16
N ASN A 68 9.14 -4.52 3.12
CA ASN A 68 9.92 -5.75 3.23
C ASN A 68 9.51 -6.82 2.20
N ASP A 69 8.41 -6.65 1.49
CA ASP A 69 7.97 -7.61 0.47
C ASP A 69 9.02 -7.85 -0.61
N GLY A 70 9.79 -6.83 -0.95
CA GLY A 70 10.84 -6.92 -1.96
C GLY A 70 12.18 -7.40 -1.43
N LEU A 71 12.32 -7.62 -0.14
CA LEU A 71 13.58 -8.03 0.51
C LEU A 71 13.65 -9.53 0.75
N THR A 72 12.54 -10.22 0.62
CA THR A 72 12.50 -11.69 0.73
C THR A 72 12.69 -12.26 -0.66
N ALA A 73 13.86 -12.77 -0.88
CA ALA A 73 14.16 -13.43 -2.14
C ALA A 73 13.54 -14.83 -2.16
#